data_e19f166058c3d58aec2f59f2d35a19b0
#
_entry.id   e19f166058c3d58aec2f59f2d35a19b0
#
_cell.length_a   1.000
_cell.length_b   1.000
_cell.length_c   1.000
_cell.angle_alpha   90.00
_cell.angle_beta   90.00
_cell.angle_gamma   90.00
#
_symmetry.space_group_name_H-M   'P 1'
#
loop_
_entity.id
_entity.type
_entity.pdbx_description
1 polymer ?
#
loop_
_entity_poly.entity_id
_entity_poly.type
_entity_poly.pdbx_seq_one_letter_code
_entity_poly.pdbx_strand_id
1 'polypeptide(L)'
;MGKDTDASFYGLTTLYHVLAQTESLSIRNFTIEDYADVVSRGFIEGYYGNPWSTEDRVNLMTWGGYYKLNAYFYAPKDDPKHRANWDELYTDEELESKIRPLAEAGNASKCRFVYALHPFPSGNNFRFDTDAHYNEDLAKLKAKFKQVIDAGVRQIAILADDFVNPGAANEVRLLNDMSTWLAEVKQEYPDMKMTLPFVPYDYMGNGSSSELQTLKSVPENVQIVMTGGRVWGEVTNNFTTTFTNNVGRGPFMWINWPCSDNSHKHLIMGGNSTFLHGGVDASKIQGIMLNPMQQSEPSKVAIFANASYAWNIWDTDADADQTWEDAFSFVDHNSAVETEASDALRELSKHMINQNMDSRVTELQESVELKEKLNAFKDKLETETVTEADVDDLIQEFQTLQDAAALYKESGNEAIRNQIVY
;
A
#
# COMPACT_ATOMS: atom_id res chain seq x y z
N MET A 1 0.33 -20.84 -19.42
CA MET A 1 0.37 -21.68 -18.20
C MET A 1 1.22 -20.99 -17.15
N GLY A 2 0.75 -20.89 -15.91
CA GLY A 2 1.54 -20.34 -14.82
C GLY A 2 2.53 -21.36 -14.25
N LYS A 3 3.67 -20.90 -13.73
CA LYS A 3 4.67 -21.75 -13.07
C LYS A 3 4.18 -22.33 -11.74
N ASP A 4 3.17 -21.72 -11.13
CA ASP A 4 2.53 -22.11 -9.87
C ASP A 4 1.06 -21.64 -9.86
N THR A 5 0.37 -21.85 -8.74
CA THR A 5 -1.05 -21.46 -8.60
C THR A 5 -1.25 -19.96 -8.62
N ASP A 6 -0.31 -19.16 -8.11
CA ASP A 6 -0.39 -17.71 -8.10
C ASP A 6 -0.23 -17.16 -9.53
N ALA A 7 0.78 -17.64 -10.27
CA ALA A 7 0.98 -17.29 -11.67
C ALA A 7 -0.20 -17.71 -12.56
N SER A 8 -0.82 -18.86 -12.27
CA SER A 8 -2.02 -19.29 -12.98
C SER A 8 -3.21 -18.38 -12.70
N PHE A 9 -3.38 -17.94 -11.45
CA PHE A 9 -4.40 -16.95 -11.08
C PHE A 9 -4.18 -15.63 -11.81
N TYR A 10 -2.94 -15.09 -11.86
CA TYR A 10 -2.63 -13.86 -12.58
C TYR A 10 -2.88 -13.96 -14.09
N GLY A 11 -2.63 -15.12 -14.69
CA GLY A 11 -3.00 -15.38 -16.08
C GLY A 11 -4.51 -15.34 -16.31
N LEU A 12 -5.31 -15.84 -15.35
CA LEU A 12 -6.76 -15.76 -15.40
C LEU A 12 -7.27 -14.33 -15.21
N THR A 13 -6.66 -13.53 -14.32
CA THR A 13 -7.03 -12.11 -14.17
C THR A 13 -6.71 -11.32 -15.43
N THR A 14 -5.58 -11.58 -16.10
CA THR A 14 -5.25 -10.98 -17.39
C THR A 14 -6.33 -11.32 -18.43
N LEU A 15 -6.72 -12.59 -18.54
CA LEU A 15 -7.80 -13.00 -19.44
C LEU A 15 -9.13 -12.33 -19.10
N TYR A 16 -9.47 -12.23 -17.81
CA TYR A 16 -10.66 -11.53 -17.36
C TYR A 16 -10.69 -10.07 -17.84
N HIS A 17 -9.59 -9.32 -17.65
CA HIS A 17 -9.51 -7.93 -18.10
C HIS A 17 -9.62 -7.80 -19.63
N VAL A 18 -8.98 -8.69 -20.40
CA VAL A 18 -9.13 -8.72 -21.87
C VAL A 18 -10.59 -8.94 -22.27
N LEU A 19 -11.28 -9.87 -21.62
CA LEU A 19 -12.67 -10.18 -21.92
C LEU A 19 -13.63 -9.07 -21.50
N ALA A 20 -13.38 -8.44 -20.33
CA ALA A 20 -14.21 -7.34 -19.81
C ALA A 20 -14.18 -6.09 -20.69
N GLN A 21 -13.11 -5.90 -21.48
CA GLN A 21 -12.95 -4.78 -22.42
C GLN A 21 -13.46 -5.10 -23.83
N THR A 22 -13.95 -6.31 -24.07
CA THR A 22 -14.32 -6.76 -25.40
C THR A 22 -15.83 -6.60 -25.61
N GLU A 23 -16.22 -5.70 -26.48
CA GLU A 23 -17.63 -5.49 -26.90
C GLU A 23 -18.14 -6.56 -27.87
N SER A 24 -17.24 -7.42 -28.40
CA SER A 24 -17.50 -8.43 -29.42
C SER A 24 -17.31 -9.83 -28.87
N LEU A 25 -18.08 -10.80 -29.41
CA LEU A 25 -17.87 -12.23 -29.16
C LEU A 25 -16.60 -12.79 -29.85
N SER A 26 -15.88 -11.96 -30.60
CA SER A 26 -14.63 -12.33 -31.29
C SER A 26 -13.42 -11.67 -30.64
N ILE A 27 -12.45 -12.47 -30.21
CA ILE A 27 -11.18 -12.03 -29.71
C ILE A 27 -10.09 -12.37 -30.73
N ARG A 28 -9.14 -11.45 -30.94
CA ARG A 28 -7.94 -11.73 -31.74
C ARG A 28 -7.12 -12.84 -31.11
N ASN A 29 -6.47 -13.67 -31.92
CA ASN A 29 -5.45 -14.56 -31.41
C ASN A 29 -4.27 -13.74 -30.86
N PHE A 30 -3.88 -13.98 -29.62
CA PHE A 30 -2.74 -13.34 -28.99
C PHE A 30 -2.01 -14.33 -28.08
N THR A 31 -0.76 -14.03 -27.79
CA THR A 31 0.04 -14.69 -26.77
C THR A 31 0.54 -13.60 -25.81
N ILE A 32 0.37 -13.83 -24.52
CA ILE A 32 0.91 -12.95 -23.47
C ILE A 32 1.94 -13.78 -22.70
N GLU A 33 3.17 -13.26 -22.61
CA GLU A 33 4.20 -13.72 -21.71
C GLU A 33 4.52 -12.57 -20.76
N ASP A 34 4.25 -12.77 -19.48
CA ASP A 34 4.24 -11.66 -18.51
C ASP A 34 4.64 -12.12 -17.11
N TYR A 35 5.28 -11.23 -16.36
CA TYR A 35 5.70 -11.44 -14.99
C TYR A 35 5.81 -10.09 -14.25
N ALA A 36 5.78 -10.14 -12.92
CA ALA A 36 5.91 -8.93 -12.12
C ALA A 36 7.39 -8.54 -11.94
N ASP A 37 7.69 -7.27 -12.07
CA ASP A 37 9.01 -6.70 -11.76
C ASP A 37 9.30 -6.73 -10.27
N VAL A 38 8.30 -6.46 -9.43
CA VAL A 38 8.42 -6.48 -7.98
C VAL A 38 7.70 -7.69 -7.39
N VAL A 39 8.43 -8.51 -6.64
CA VAL A 39 7.92 -9.81 -6.14
C VAL A 39 6.80 -9.64 -5.13
N SER A 40 6.95 -8.75 -4.14
CA SER A 40 5.93 -8.43 -3.13
C SER A 40 5.26 -7.09 -3.46
N ARG A 41 3.94 -7.10 -3.62
CA ARG A 41 3.16 -5.95 -4.07
C ARG A 41 1.90 -5.83 -3.24
N GLY A 42 1.67 -4.69 -2.60
CA GLY A 42 0.50 -4.60 -1.76
C GLY A 42 0.30 -3.26 -1.05
N PHE A 43 -0.37 -3.35 0.08
CA PHE A 43 -0.67 -2.23 0.95
C PHE A 43 -0.63 -2.67 2.41
N ILE A 44 -0.46 -1.70 3.32
CA ILE A 44 -0.40 -1.91 4.75
C ILE A 44 -1.43 -1.04 5.46
N GLU A 45 -2.18 -1.60 6.40
CA GLU A 45 -3.02 -0.84 7.32
C GLU A 45 -2.16 -0.38 8.50
N GLY A 46 -1.32 0.64 8.23
CA GLY A 46 -0.37 1.17 9.21
C GLY A 46 -0.61 2.64 9.58
N TYR A 47 -1.66 3.24 9.05
CA TYR A 47 -2.05 4.63 9.28
C TYR A 47 -2.62 4.85 10.69
N TYR A 48 -2.61 6.10 11.14
CA TYR A 48 -3.35 6.55 12.31
C TYR A 48 -4.72 7.07 11.89
N GLY A 49 -5.80 6.56 12.52
CA GLY A 49 -7.18 6.89 12.17
C GLY A 49 -8.14 5.79 12.56
N ASN A 50 -9.35 5.80 11.99
CA ASN A 50 -10.31 4.74 12.20
C ASN A 50 -9.88 3.48 11.42
N PRO A 51 -9.83 2.30 12.08
CA PRO A 51 -9.44 1.07 11.40
C PRO A 51 -10.49 0.68 10.35
N TRP A 52 -10.05 -0.03 9.34
CA TRP A 52 -10.95 -0.63 8.37
C TRP A 52 -11.81 -1.71 9.01
N SER A 53 -13.04 -1.84 8.54
CA SER A 53 -13.88 -2.99 8.88
C SER A 53 -13.34 -4.29 8.29
N THR A 54 -13.80 -5.43 8.80
CA THR A 54 -13.47 -6.73 8.19
C THR A 54 -13.93 -6.79 6.73
N GLU A 55 -15.08 -6.19 6.42
CA GLU A 55 -15.62 -6.11 5.06
C GLU A 55 -14.73 -5.27 4.14
N ASP A 56 -14.28 -4.09 4.57
CA ASP A 56 -13.34 -3.26 3.81
C ASP A 56 -12.04 -4.01 3.49
N ARG A 57 -11.48 -4.71 4.48
CA ARG A 57 -10.25 -5.50 4.31
C ARG A 57 -10.43 -6.64 3.30
N VAL A 58 -11.53 -7.39 3.40
CA VAL A 58 -11.88 -8.46 2.46
C VAL A 58 -12.08 -7.90 1.05
N ASN A 59 -12.78 -6.76 0.94
CA ASN A 59 -13.03 -6.10 -0.33
C ASN A 59 -11.73 -5.62 -0.99
N LEU A 60 -10.85 -4.95 -0.24
CA LEU A 60 -9.55 -4.50 -0.75
C LEU A 60 -8.64 -5.65 -1.19
N MET A 61 -8.59 -6.76 -0.43
CA MET A 61 -7.82 -7.94 -0.85
C MET A 61 -8.40 -8.60 -2.10
N THR A 62 -9.72 -8.71 -2.19
CA THR A 62 -10.39 -9.30 -3.34
C THR A 62 -10.18 -8.45 -4.59
N TRP A 63 -10.43 -7.15 -4.48
CA TRP A 63 -10.19 -6.19 -5.54
C TRP A 63 -8.70 -6.13 -5.92
N GLY A 64 -7.79 -6.07 -4.95
CA GLY A 64 -6.35 -6.06 -5.18
C GLY A 64 -5.86 -7.31 -5.94
N GLY A 65 -6.45 -8.47 -5.69
CA GLY A 65 -6.14 -9.70 -6.41
C GLY A 65 -6.47 -9.61 -7.90
N TYR A 66 -7.53 -8.93 -8.30
CA TYR A 66 -7.85 -8.68 -9.72
C TYR A 66 -6.79 -7.84 -10.42
N TYR A 67 -6.06 -6.99 -9.68
CA TYR A 67 -4.94 -6.18 -10.18
C TYR A 67 -3.58 -6.76 -9.81
N LYS A 68 -3.54 -8.07 -9.48
CA LYS A 68 -2.32 -8.86 -9.23
C LYS A 68 -1.48 -8.38 -8.03
N LEU A 69 -2.08 -7.66 -7.08
CA LEU A 69 -1.49 -7.47 -5.77
C LEU A 69 -1.45 -8.79 -5.01
N ASN A 70 -0.46 -8.96 -4.13
CA ASN A 70 -0.25 -10.24 -3.46
C ASN A 70 -0.05 -10.17 -1.95
N ALA A 71 -0.16 -8.98 -1.36
CA ALA A 71 0.00 -8.79 0.08
C ALA A 71 -0.85 -7.65 0.64
N TYR A 72 -1.60 -7.94 1.71
CA TYR A 72 -2.17 -6.96 2.61
C TYR A 72 -1.56 -7.15 3.99
N PHE A 73 -0.86 -6.14 4.49
CA PHE A 73 -0.21 -6.17 5.80
C PHE A 73 -1.14 -5.62 6.87
N TYR A 74 -1.44 -6.46 7.84
CA TYR A 74 -2.29 -6.11 8.98
C TYR A 74 -1.46 -5.54 10.11
N ALA A 75 -1.49 -4.22 10.26
CA ALA A 75 -0.77 -3.49 11.31
C ALA A 75 -1.59 -2.31 11.87
N PRO A 76 -2.92 -2.48 12.14
CA PRO A 76 -3.77 -1.38 12.59
C PRO A 76 -3.29 -0.84 13.93
N LYS A 77 -3.12 0.47 14.02
CA LYS A 77 -2.52 1.14 15.18
C LYS A 77 -3.36 1.04 16.47
N ASP A 78 -4.64 0.76 16.36
CA ASP A 78 -5.61 0.62 17.45
C ASP A 78 -5.94 -0.84 17.83
N ASP A 79 -5.37 -1.85 17.14
CA ASP A 79 -5.47 -3.23 17.62
C ASP A 79 -4.43 -3.47 18.74
N PRO A 80 -4.87 -3.61 20.00
CA PRO A 80 -3.94 -3.86 21.10
C PRO A 80 -3.17 -5.16 20.93
N LYS A 81 -3.74 -6.18 20.27
CA LYS A 81 -3.11 -7.48 20.05
C LYS A 81 -2.09 -7.50 18.91
N HIS A 82 -2.07 -6.45 18.09
CA HIS A 82 -0.99 -6.21 17.15
C HIS A 82 0.25 -5.63 17.84
N ARG A 83 0.08 -4.81 18.90
CA ARG A 83 1.17 -4.02 19.49
C ARG A 83 1.19 -4.06 21.03
N ALA A 84 0.31 -3.34 21.72
CA ALA A 84 0.37 -3.16 23.17
C ALA A 84 0.33 -4.50 23.95
N ASN A 85 -0.49 -5.42 23.50
CA ASN A 85 -0.70 -6.77 24.05
C ASN A 85 -0.31 -7.84 23.01
N TRP A 86 0.84 -7.66 22.36
CA TRP A 86 1.30 -8.51 21.25
C TRP A 86 1.41 -10.00 21.64
N ASP A 87 1.67 -10.29 22.92
CA ASP A 87 1.81 -11.63 23.47
C ASP A 87 0.48 -12.26 23.94
N GLU A 88 -0.63 -11.51 23.85
CA GLU A 88 -1.96 -12.02 24.17
C GLU A 88 -2.55 -12.78 22.96
N LEU A 89 -2.97 -14.03 23.18
CA LEU A 89 -3.61 -14.84 22.16
C LEU A 89 -5.04 -14.34 21.87
N TYR A 90 -5.51 -14.60 20.66
CA TYR A 90 -6.93 -14.40 20.32
C TYR A 90 -7.79 -15.48 20.97
N THR A 91 -9.01 -15.13 21.32
CA THR A 91 -10.06 -16.12 21.66
C THR A 91 -10.53 -16.84 20.38
N ASP A 92 -11.20 -17.98 20.54
CA ASP A 92 -11.78 -18.70 19.40
C ASP A 92 -12.79 -17.82 18.62
N GLU A 93 -13.60 -17.01 19.33
CA GLU A 93 -14.54 -16.08 18.73
C GLU A 93 -13.83 -14.99 17.90
N GLU A 94 -12.72 -14.44 18.39
CA GLU A 94 -11.92 -13.46 17.66
C GLU A 94 -11.23 -14.08 16.44
N LEU A 95 -10.75 -15.33 16.54
CA LEU A 95 -10.19 -16.04 15.39
C LEU A 95 -11.25 -16.23 14.30
N GLU A 96 -12.44 -16.67 14.66
CA GLU A 96 -13.54 -16.91 13.71
C GLU A 96 -14.09 -15.63 13.10
N SER A 97 -14.16 -14.54 13.87
CA SER A 97 -14.79 -13.29 13.40
C SER A 97 -13.81 -12.32 12.73
N LYS A 98 -12.51 -12.35 13.07
CA LYS A 98 -11.51 -11.37 12.59
C LYS A 98 -10.43 -12.00 11.73
N ILE A 99 -9.81 -13.10 12.16
CA ILE A 99 -8.60 -13.62 11.50
C ILE A 99 -8.93 -14.56 10.35
N ARG A 100 -9.79 -15.54 10.56
CA ARG A 100 -10.12 -16.55 9.56
C ARG A 100 -10.74 -15.96 8.29
N PRO A 101 -11.71 -15.03 8.35
CA PRO A 101 -12.27 -14.42 7.15
C PRO A 101 -11.22 -13.69 6.31
N LEU A 102 -10.26 -13.00 6.96
CA LEU A 102 -9.18 -12.30 6.26
C LEU A 102 -8.19 -13.28 5.62
N ALA A 103 -7.83 -14.35 6.34
CA ALA A 103 -6.94 -15.39 5.81
C ALA A 103 -7.56 -16.10 4.60
N GLU A 104 -8.84 -16.43 4.67
CA GLU A 104 -9.59 -17.07 3.57
C GLU A 104 -9.70 -16.16 2.35
N ALA A 105 -10.09 -14.91 2.53
CA ALA A 105 -10.18 -13.92 1.45
C ALA A 105 -8.81 -13.68 0.79
N GLY A 106 -7.76 -13.52 1.59
CA GLY A 106 -6.40 -13.31 1.09
C GLY A 106 -5.85 -14.51 0.33
N ASN A 107 -6.11 -15.74 0.80
CA ASN A 107 -5.69 -16.95 0.11
C ASN A 107 -6.46 -17.18 -1.20
N ALA A 108 -7.75 -16.87 -1.24
CA ALA A 108 -8.59 -16.98 -2.42
C ALA A 108 -8.18 -15.96 -3.50
N SER A 109 -8.03 -14.68 -3.13
CA SER A 109 -7.69 -13.58 -4.04
C SER A 109 -6.21 -13.53 -4.43
N LYS A 110 -5.33 -14.28 -3.76
CA LYS A 110 -3.87 -14.21 -3.83
C LYS A 110 -3.26 -12.90 -3.29
N CYS A 111 -4.07 -11.91 -2.92
CA CYS A 111 -3.65 -10.76 -2.12
C CYS A 111 -3.67 -11.17 -0.64
N ARG A 112 -2.63 -11.86 -0.21
CA ARG A 112 -2.60 -12.57 1.06
C ARG A 112 -2.66 -11.64 2.26
N PHE A 113 -3.39 -12.07 3.27
CA PHE A 113 -3.39 -11.49 4.59
C PHE A 113 -2.05 -11.78 5.27
N VAL A 114 -1.18 -10.76 5.36
CA VAL A 114 0.10 -10.81 6.06
C VAL A 114 -0.12 -10.33 7.49
N TYR A 115 -0.01 -11.23 8.45
CA TYR A 115 -0.18 -10.88 9.85
C TYR A 115 1.11 -10.30 10.40
N ALA A 116 1.09 -9.00 10.77
CA ALA A 116 2.23 -8.31 11.34
C ALA A 116 2.09 -8.18 12.87
N LEU A 117 3.20 -8.33 13.59
CA LEU A 117 3.29 -8.02 15.01
C LEU A 117 4.38 -6.98 15.28
N HIS A 118 4.08 -6.10 16.23
CA HIS A 118 5.02 -5.12 16.76
C HIS A 118 5.34 -5.45 18.24
N PRO A 119 6.33 -6.32 18.53
CA PRO A 119 6.61 -6.78 19.90
C PRO A 119 7.46 -5.82 20.73
N PHE A 120 7.62 -4.57 20.30
CA PHE A 120 8.46 -3.55 20.95
C PHE A 120 7.69 -2.30 21.43
N PRO A 121 6.44 -2.42 21.96
CA PRO A 121 5.74 -1.26 22.49
C PRO A 121 6.34 -0.80 23.82
N SER A 122 6.14 0.47 24.16
CA SER A 122 6.45 0.94 25.53
C SER A 122 5.56 0.20 26.55
N GLY A 123 6.16 -0.41 27.57
CA GLY A 123 5.45 -1.06 28.67
C GLY A 123 5.29 -2.59 28.57
N ASN A 124 5.18 -3.17 27.36
CA ASN A 124 5.18 -4.62 27.15
C ASN A 124 6.19 -5.00 26.06
N ASN A 125 7.43 -4.61 26.28
CA ASN A 125 8.49 -4.79 25.30
C ASN A 125 9.07 -6.20 25.35
N PHE A 126 9.33 -6.81 24.18
CA PHE A 126 10.09 -8.03 24.06
C PHE A 126 11.46 -7.89 24.75
N ARG A 127 11.82 -8.81 25.64
CA ARG A 127 12.98 -8.70 26.53
C ARG A 127 14.21 -9.39 25.97
N PHE A 128 15.35 -8.70 25.99
CA PHE A 128 16.65 -9.20 25.56
C PHE A 128 17.70 -9.21 26.69
N ASP A 129 17.30 -8.83 27.90
CA ASP A 129 18.20 -8.62 29.04
C ASP A 129 18.84 -9.92 29.58
N THR A 130 18.14 -11.04 29.45
CA THR A 130 18.63 -12.40 29.79
C THR A 130 18.17 -13.43 28.76
N ASP A 131 18.90 -14.52 28.63
CA ASP A 131 18.49 -15.64 27.77
C ASP A 131 17.15 -16.28 28.23
N ALA A 132 16.88 -16.28 29.53
CA ALA A 132 15.63 -16.80 30.06
C ALA A 132 14.43 -15.95 29.63
N HIS A 133 14.51 -14.62 29.77
CA HIS A 133 13.47 -13.69 29.30
C HIS A 133 13.32 -13.73 27.78
N TYR A 134 14.43 -13.73 27.06
CA TYR A 134 14.41 -13.85 25.60
C TYR A 134 13.66 -15.11 25.14
N ASN A 135 13.99 -16.25 25.71
CA ASN A 135 13.36 -17.53 25.32
C ASN A 135 11.87 -17.58 25.70
N GLU A 136 11.48 -16.98 26.84
CA GLU A 136 10.08 -16.86 27.23
C GLU A 136 9.30 -16.02 26.20
N ASP A 137 9.80 -14.84 25.85
CA ASP A 137 9.12 -13.93 24.93
C ASP A 137 9.15 -14.46 23.48
N LEU A 138 10.23 -15.12 23.07
CA LEU A 138 10.29 -15.81 21.78
C LEU A 138 9.24 -16.92 21.68
N ALA A 139 9.02 -17.67 22.77
CA ALA A 139 7.98 -18.69 22.80
C ALA A 139 6.58 -18.10 22.66
N LYS A 140 6.30 -16.95 23.33
CA LYS A 140 5.03 -16.22 23.19
C LYS A 140 4.83 -15.72 21.76
N LEU A 141 5.87 -15.11 21.16
CA LEU A 141 5.84 -14.62 19.80
C LEU A 141 5.53 -15.74 18.79
N LYS A 142 6.22 -16.87 18.92
CA LYS A 142 5.97 -18.06 18.10
C LYS A 142 4.57 -18.63 18.31
N ALA A 143 4.06 -18.67 19.56
CA ALA A 143 2.71 -19.14 19.87
C ALA A 143 1.65 -18.25 19.22
N LYS A 144 1.82 -16.90 19.27
CA LYS A 144 0.93 -15.96 18.62
C LYS A 144 0.90 -16.13 17.12
N PHE A 145 2.06 -16.21 16.47
CA PHE A 145 2.12 -16.47 15.02
C PHE A 145 1.56 -17.84 14.66
N LYS A 146 1.87 -18.89 15.45
CA LYS A 146 1.33 -20.25 15.20
C LYS A 146 -0.19 -20.25 15.24
N GLN A 147 -0.80 -19.55 16.21
CA GLN A 147 -2.26 -19.47 16.33
C GLN A 147 -2.92 -18.90 15.07
N VAL A 148 -2.38 -17.80 14.52
CA VAL A 148 -2.96 -17.20 13.30
C VAL A 148 -2.63 -18.01 12.03
N ILE A 149 -1.49 -18.71 12.01
CA ILE A 149 -1.15 -19.66 10.92
C ILE A 149 -2.12 -20.83 10.91
N ASP A 150 -2.46 -21.38 12.09
CA ASP A 150 -3.46 -22.43 12.23
C ASP A 150 -4.86 -21.96 11.80
N ALA A 151 -5.13 -20.67 11.93
CA ALA A 151 -6.35 -20.04 11.42
C ALA A 151 -6.32 -19.70 9.92
N GLY A 152 -5.23 -20.02 9.19
CA GLY A 152 -5.15 -19.89 7.73
C GLY A 152 -4.18 -18.82 7.21
N VAL A 153 -3.52 -18.03 8.08
CA VAL A 153 -2.50 -17.07 7.66
C VAL A 153 -1.31 -17.80 7.02
N ARG A 154 -0.78 -17.26 5.92
CA ARG A 154 0.33 -17.86 5.15
C ARG A 154 1.53 -16.96 4.96
N GLN A 155 1.54 -15.80 5.58
CA GLN A 155 2.71 -14.91 5.66
C GLN A 155 2.64 -14.09 6.94
N ILE A 156 3.80 -13.84 7.56
CA ILE A 156 3.94 -13.04 8.77
C ILE A 156 4.97 -11.94 8.56
N ALA A 157 4.92 -10.91 9.41
CA ALA A 157 5.88 -9.80 9.43
C ALA A 157 6.16 -9.36 10.88
N ILE A 158 7.29 -8.72 11.10
CA ILE A 158 7.70 -8.16 12.41
C ILE A 158 8.01 -6.68 12.22
N LEU A 159 7.49 -5.84 13.12
CA LEU A 159 7.66 -4.39 13.10
C LEU A 159 8.39 -3.94 14.37
N ALA A 160 9.33 -2.99 14.21
CA ALA A 160 10.08 -2.36 15.32
C ALA A 160 10.08 -0.82 15.19
N ASP A 161 9.17 -0.24 14.39
CA ASP A 161 9.05 1.20 14.18
C ASP A 161 8.55 1.96 15.41
N ASP A 162 8.95 3.22 15.53
CA ASP A 162 8.39 4.29 16.38
C ASP A 162 8.53 4.16 17.91
N PHE A 163 8.76 3.00 18.52
CA PHE A 163 8.67 2.84 19.97
C PHE A 163 10.00 2.55 20.66
N VAL A 164 10.28 1.30 20.95
CA VAL A 164 11.49 0.92 21.66
C VAL A 164 12.49 0.31 20.69
N ASN A 165 13.67 0.92 20.57
CA ASN A 165 14.75 0.34 19.76
C ASN A 165 15.27 -0.93 20.43
N PRO A 166 15.09 -2.12 19.82
CA PRO A 166 15.62 -3.36 20.41
C PRO A 166 17.14 -3.45 20.33
N GLY A 167 17.75 -2.66 19.46
CA GLY A 167 19.17 -2.70 19.15
C GLY A 167 19.52 -3.74 18.09
N ALA A 168 20.36 -3.37 17.14
CA ALA A 168 20.66 -4.15 15.94
C ALA A 168 21.10 -5.59 16.18
N ALA A 169 21.91 -5.85 17.22
CA ALA A 169 22.33 -7.23 17.55
C ALA A 169 21.15 -8.10 18.01
N ASN A 170 20.20 -7.51 18.72
CA ASN A 170 18.99 -8.17 19.19
C ASN A 170 18.01 -8.42 18.03
N GLU A 171 17.89 -7.48 17.11
CA GLU A 171 17.12 -7.68 15.86
C GLU A 171 17.68 -8.85 15.06
N VAL A 172 18.99 -8.89 14.85
CA VAL A 172 19.66 -9.99 14.13
C VAL A 172 19.41 -11.34 14.83
N ARG A 173 19.53 -11.39 16.18
CA ARG A 173 19.25 -12.62 16.95
C ARG A 173 17.82 -13.09 16.72
N LEU A 174 16.84 -12.20 16.88
CA LEU A 174 15.43 -12.50 16.72
C LEU A 174 15.10 -12.99 15.31
N LEU A 175 15.61 -12.28 14.30
CA LEU A 175 15.34 -12.61 12.89
C LEU A 175 15.96 -13.94 12.46
N ASN A 176 17.13 -14.33 13.01
CA ASN A 176 17.71 -15.65 12.79
C ASN A 176 16.82 -16.75 13.39
N ASP A 177 16.39 -16.59 14.65
CA ASP A 177 15.56 -17.57 15.33
C ASP A 177 14.16 -17.68 14.68
N MET A 178 13.58 -16.56 14.24
CA MET A 178 12.30 -16.55 13.54
C MET A 178 12.39 -17.14 12.13
N SER A 179 13.49 -16.91 11.40
CA SER A 179 13.71 -17.54 10.09
C SER A 179 13.88 -19.05 10.21
N THR A 180 14.60 -19.51 11.23
CA THR A 180 14.74 -20.93 11.53
C THR A 180 13.39 -21.57 11.85
N TRP A 181 12.63 -20.95 12.75
CA TRP A 181 11.28 -21.41 13.10
C TRP A 181 10.33 -21.42 11.89
N LEU A 182 10.41 -20.40 11.03
CA LEU A 182 9.57 -20.33 9.83
C LEU A 182 9.86 -21.49 8.86
N ALA A 183 11.13 -21.95 8.79
CA ALA A 183 11.49 -23.13 8.01
C ALA A 183 10.90 -24.43 8.58
N GLU A 184 10.76 -24.53 9.92
CA GLU A 184 10.05 -25.63 10.57
C GLU A 184 8.55 -25.58 10.26
N VAL A 185 7.92 -24.40 10.39
CA VAL A 185 6.50 -24.18 10.07
C VAL A 185 6.18 -24.51 8.61
N LYS A 186 7.11 -24.21 7.69
CA LYS A 186 6.98 -24.56 6.27
C LYS A 186 6.83 -26.05 6.01
N GLN A 187 7.37 -26.91 6.87
CA GLN A 187 7.21 -28.36 6.74
C GLN A 187 5.79 -28.81 7.08
N GLU A 188 5.16 -28.14 8.04
CA GLU A 188 3.76 -28.39 8.42
C GLU A 188 2.78 -27.73 7.44
N TYR A 189 3.09 -26.51 6.97
CA TYR A 189 2.30 -25.72 6.03
C TYR A 189 3.07 -25.43 4.74
N PRO A 190 3.04 -26.35 3.74
CA PRO A 190 3.85 -26.22 2.52
C PRO A 190 3.57 -24.95 1.68
N ASP A 191 2.41 -24.34 1.84
CA ASP A 191 2.00 -23.06 1.20
C ASP A 191 2.44 -21.80 1.96
N MET A 192 3.06 -21.94 3.15
CA MET A 192 3.61 -20.83 3.92
C MET A 192 4.67 -20.07 3.12
N LYS A 193 4.60 -18.75 3.08
CA LYS A 193 5.63 -17.91 2.49
C LYS A 193 6.83 -17.83 3.42
N MET A 194 8.02 -18.02 2.85
CA MET A 194 9.26 -17.97 3.62
C MET A 194 9.82 -16.57 3.81
N THR A 195 9.38 -15.61 3.00
CA THR A 195 9.76 -14.19 3.16
C THR A 195 9.27 -13.67 4.49
N LEU A 196 10.16 -12.98 5.21
CA LEU A 196 9.89 -12.35 6.51
C LEU A 196 10.16 -10.86 6.40
N PRO A 197 9.15 -10.05 6.06
CA PRO A 197 9.27 -8.59 6.11
C PRO A 197 9.54 -8.13 7.54
N PHE A 198 10.54 -7.28 7.69
CA PHE A 198 10.94 -6.69 8.96
C PHE A 198 11.11 -5.18 8.83
N VAL A 199 10.38 -4.41 9.64
CA VAL A 199 10.54 -2.97 9.75
C VAL A 199 11.51 -2.69 10.88
N PRO A 200 12.76 -2.23 10.62
CA PRO A 200 13.72 -1.90 11.67
C PRO A 200 13.33 -0.60 12.40
N TYR A 201 13.92 -0.35 13.54
CA TYR A 201 13.73 0.92 14.24
C TYR A 201 14.20 2.11 13.37
N ASP A 202 15.34 2.00 12.68
CA ASP A 202 15.85 2.99 11.71
C ASP A 202 15.21 2.82 10.31
N TYR A 203 13.89 2.71 10.23
CA TYR A 203 13.14 2.48 8.99
C TYR A 203 13.21 3.64 7.98
N MET A 204 13.60 4.85 8.42
CA MET A 204 13.72 6.04 7.58
C MET A 204 15.16 6.37 7.17
N GLY A 205 16.13 5.52 7.53
CA GLY A 205 17.51 5.65 7.14
C GLY A 205 17.79 5.26 5.68
N ASN A 206 18.99 5.52 5.22
CA ASN A 206 19.47 5.19 3.87
C ASN A 206 20.42 3.98 3.82
N GLY A 207 20.50 3.20 4.88
CA GLY A 207 21.40 2.06 5.02
C GLY A 207 22.78 2.38 5.61
N SER A 208 23.08 3.63 5.91
CA SER A 208 24.44 4.02 6.40
C SER A 208 24.61 3.93 7.92
N SER A 209 23.54 3.85 8.71
CA SER A 209 23.61 3.72 10.14
C SER A 209 24.23 2.39 10.59
N SER A 210 24.78 2.35 11.79
CA SER A 210 25.35 1.12 12.37
C SER A 210 24.31 0.02 12.53
N GLU A 211 23.05 0.38 12.80
CA GLU A 211 21.92 -0.55 12.90
C GLU A 211 21.70 -1.23 11.56
N LEU A 212 21.43 -0.46 10.50
CA LEU A 212 21.17 -1.00 9.15
C LEU A 212 22.39 -1.73 8.58
N GLN A 213 23.62 -1.32 8.91
CA GLN A 213 24.83 -2.07 8.54
C GLN A 213 24.90 -3.44 9.22
N THR A 214 24.42 -3.56 10.45
CA THR A 214 24.39 -4.83 11.19
C THR A 214 23.37 -5.79 10.58
N LEU A 215 22.26 -5.28 10.05
CA LEU A 215 21.23 -6.08 9.37
C LEU A 215 21.72 -6.75 8.06
N LYS A 216 22.91 -6.48 7.57
CA LYS A 216 23.54 -7.26 6.47
C LYS A 216 23.63 -8.75 6.79
N SER A 217 23.75 -9.09 8.07
CA SER A 217 23.96 -10.46 8.56
C SER A 217 22.67 -11.26 8.74
N VAL A 218 21.49 -10.67 8.59
CA VAL A 218 20.23 -11.39 8.69
C VAL A 218 20.04 -12.38 7.54
N PRO A 219 19.28 -13.47 7.74
CA PRO A 219 18.99 -14.45 6.69
C PRO A 219 18.43 -13.81 5.40
N GLU A 220 18.68 -14.46 4.27
CA GLU A 220 18.27 -13.93 2.96
C GLU A 220 16.75 -13.79 2.79
N ASN A 221 15.96 -14.59 3.50
CA ASN A 221 14.52 -14.52 3.48
C ASN A 221 13.95 -13.30 4.24
N VAL A 222 14.76 -12.60 5.02
CA VAL A 222 14.37 -11.36 5.69
C VAL A 222 14.39 -10.22 4.69
N GLN A 223 13.26 -9.54 4.56
CA GLN A 223 13.09 -8.35 3.71
C GLN A 223 13.10 -7.11 4.60
N ILE A 224 14.10 -6.24 4.43
CA ILE A 224 14.23 -5.03 5.26
C ILE A 224 13.32 -3.94 4.70
N VAL A 225 12.34 -3.53 5.50
CA VAL A 225 11.32 -2.56 5.11
C VAL A 225 11.78 -1.15 5.42
N MET A 226 11.72 -0.26 4.43
CA MET A 226 12.21 1.13 4.51
C MET A 226 11.20 2.09 3.90
N THR A 227 11.15 3.32 4.42
CA THR A 227 10.22 4.36 3.92
C THR A 227 10.81 5.31 2.88
N GLY A 228 12.01 5.04 2.36
CA GLY A 228 12.59 5.84 1.29
C GLY A 228 13.51 6.98 1.75
N GLY A 229 14.20 6.82 2.89
CA GLY A 229 15.16 7.78 3.42
C GLY A 229 14.58 8.88 4.31
N ARG A 230 13.28 8.86 4.54
CA ARG A 230 12.50 9.71 5.45
C ARG A 230 11.13 9.08 5.70
N VAL A 231 10.35 9.59 6.66
CA VAL A 231 9.01 9.05 6.98
C VAL A 231 8.09 9.08 5.74
N TRP A 232 8.05 10.22 5.05
CA TRP A 232 7.27 10.44 3.82
C TRP A 232 8.16 10.32 2.58
N GLY A 233 8.76 9.15 2.40
CA GLY A 233 9.69 8.88 1.32
C GLY A 233 9.02 8.47 0.01
N GLU A 234 9.86 8.22 -0.99
CA GLU A 234 9.49 7.91 -2.36
C GLU A 234 10.25 6.68 -2.86
N VAL A 235 9.71 6.01 -3.86
CA VAL A 235 10.45 4.99 -4.61
C VAL A 235 11.29 5.69 -5.66
N THR A 236 12.60 5.82 -5.43
CA THR A 236 13.55 6.44 -6.35
C THR A 236 14.74 5.53 -6.62
N ASN A 237 15.30 5.62 -7.82
CA ASN A 237 16.52 4.87 -8.18
C ASN A 237 17.71 5.25 -7.30
N ASN A 238 17.78 6.52 -6.88
CA ASN A 238 18.83 6.98 -5.97
C ASN A 238 18.75 6.28 -4.59
N PHE A 239 17.56 6.24 -3.99
CA PHE A 239 17.39 5.60 -2.68
C PHE A 239 17.64 4.09 -2.76
N THR A 240 17.00 3.38 -3.69
CA THR A 240 17.12 1.92 -3.81
C THR A 240 18.57 1.49 -4.09
N THR A 241 19.28 2.22 -4.94
CA THR A 241 20.70 1.97 -5.24
C THR A 241 21.58 2.25 -4.02
N THR A 242 21.39 3.38 -3.35
CA THR A 242 22.18 3.76 -2.16
C THR A 242 21.98 2.73 -1.04
N PHE A 243 20.72 2.38 -0.75
CA PHE A 243 20.39 1.37 0.26
C PHE A 243 21.00 0.01 -0.09
N THR A 244 20.84 -0.44 -1.32
CA THR A 244 21.39 -1.74 -1.78
C THR A 244 22.92 -1.77 -1.65
N ASN A 245 23.62 -0.70 -2.02
CA ASN A 245 25.06 -0.62 -1.85
C ASN A 245 25.49 -0.65 -0.38
N ASN A 246 24.72 0.00 0.49
CA ASN A 246 25.01 0.07 1.92
C ASN A 246 24.71 -1.23 2.65
N VAL A 247 23.59 -1.91 2.34
CA VAL A 247 23.09 -3.06 3.09
C VAL A 247 23.29 -4.41 2.39
N GLY A 248 23.65 -4.39 1.08
CA GLY A 248 23.92 -5.60 0.31
C GLY A 248 22.66 -6.35 -0.18
N ARG A 249 21.48 -5.77 0.04
CA ARG A 249 20.18 -6.23 -0.49
C ARG A 249 19.27 -5.04 -0.75
N GLY A 250 18.34 -5.17 -1.69
CA GLY A 250 17.36 -4.13 -1.98
C GLY A 250 16.39 -3.91 -0.80
N PRO A 251 15.82 -2.70 -0.65
CA PRO A 251 14.80 -2.44 0.36
C PRO A 251 13.46 -3.08 -0.06
N PHE A 252 12.63 -3.39 0.94
CA PHE A 252 11.19 -3.49 0.78
C PHE A 252 10.60 -2.10 1.07
N MET A 253 9.93 -1.47 0.10
CA MET A 253 9.46 -0.09 0.23
C MET A 253 8.11 -0.04 0.95
N TRP A 254 8.03 0.71 2.05
CA TRP A 254 6.80 1.16 2.69
C TRP A 254 6.61 2.64 2.38
N ILE A 255 5.64 2.96 1.55
CA ILE A 255 5.40 4.34 1.13
C ILE A 255 4.18 4.89 1.87
N ASN A 256 4.37 5.94 2.68
CA ASN A 256 3.32 6.61 3.42
C ASN A 256 2.47 7.51 2.51
N TRP A 257 1.87 6.90 1.51
CA TRP A 257 0.97 7.51 0.54
C TRP A 257 -0.09 6.48 0.13
N PRO A 258 -1.34 6.87 0.01
CA PRO A 258 -1.98 8.17 0.26
C PRO A 258 -2.37 8.40 1.73
N CYS A 259 -1.53 8.07 2.67
CA CYS A 259 -1.77 8.21 4.10
C CYS A 259 -2.22 9.63 4.48
N SER A 260 -3.31 9.73 5.24
CA SER A 260 -3.94 10.99 5.64
C SER A 260 -3.85 11.29 7.13
N ASP A 261 -2.82 10.79 7.81
CA ASP A 261 -2.64 10.91 9.26
C ASP A 261 -2.75 12.36 9.79
N ASN A 262 -2.25 13.34 9.02
CA ASN A 262 -2.31 14.74 9.41
C ASN A 262 -3.61 15.46 8.98
N SER A 263 -4.44 14.83 8.15
CA SER A 263 -5.65 15.46 7.61
C SER A 263 -6.71 14.41 7.24
N HIS A 264 -7.26 13.73 8.24
CA HIS A 264 -8.22 12.63 8.05
C HIS A 264 -9.50 13.01 7.26
N LYS A 265 -9.77 14.32 7.14
CA LYS A 265 -10.94 14.83 6.41
C LYS A 265 -10.63 15.20 4.97
N HIS A 266 -9.36 15.20 4.56
CA HIS A 266 -8.92 15.49 3.21
C HIS A 266 -8.55 14.18 2.51
N LEU A 267 -9.15 13.92 1.35
CA LEU A 267 -8.82 12.76 0.55
C LEU A 267 -7.59 13.03 -0.30
N ILE A 268 -6.81 11.97 -0.54
CA ILE A 268 -5.59 12.01 -1.32
C ILE A 268 -5.75 11.03 -2.47
N MET A 269 -6.22 11.53 -3.60
CA MET A 269 -6.61 10.75 -4.77
C MET A 269 -5.69 10.99 -5.98
N GLY A 270 -4.45 11.38 -5.73
CA GLY A 270 -3.42 11.61 -6.75
C GLY A 270 -2.03 11.70 -6.12
N GLY A 271 -1.04 12.12 -6.91
CA GLY A 271 0.35 12.20 -6.47
C GLY A 271 1.21 11.01 -6.91
N ASN A 272 0.78 10.25 -7.90
CA ASN A 272 1.46 9.06 -8.39
C ASN A 272 2.95 9.31 -8.69
N SER A 273 3.26 10.30 -9.52
CA SER A 273 4.62 10.66 -9.92
C SER A 273 5.47 11.27 -8.79
N THR A 274 4.83 11.72 -7.70
CA THR A 274 5.56 12.20 -6.52
C THR A 274 6.14 11.06 -5.69
N PHE A 275 5.45 9.91 -5.63
CA PHE A 275 5.82 8.82 -4.74
C PHE A 275 6.41 7.59 -5.45
N LEU A 276 6.03 7.36 -6.72
CA LEU A 276 6.45 6.22 -7.53
C LEU A 276 7.12 6.76 -8.81
N HIS A 277 8.44 6.83 -8.80
CA HIS A 277 9.20 7.40 -9.94
C HIS A 277 9.49 6.36 -11.01
N GLY A 278 9.48 6.79 -12.27
CA GLY A 278 9.90 5.98 -13.40
C GLY A 278 11.41 5.70 -13.43
N GLY A 279 11.82 4.70 -14.22
CA GLY A 279 13.22 4.36 -14.46
C GLY A 279 13.96 3.76 -13.25
N VAL A 280 13.24 3.22 -12.26
CA VAL A 280 13.83 2.55 -11.10
C VAL A 280 14.24 1.12 -11.45
N ASP A 281 15.44 0.72 -11.02
CA ASP A 281 15.95 -0.64 -11.23
C ASP A 281 15.17 -1.64 -10.33
N ALA A 282 14.26 -2.40 -10.93
CA ALA A 282 13.42 -3.39 -10.24
C ALA A 282 14.25 -4.44 -9.49
N SER A 283 15.45 -4.78 -9.95
CA SER A 283 16.34 -5.76 -9.28
C SER A 283 16.80 -5.30 -7.90
N LYS A 284 16.64 -4.03 -7.58
CA LYS A 284 16.98 -3.41 -6.29
C LYS A 284 15.77 -3.19 -5.38
N ILE A 285 14.62 -3.78 -5.71
CA ILE A 285 13.40 -3.67 -4.90
C ILE A 285 12.92 -5.07 -4.53
N GLN A 286 12.79 -5.34 -3.23
CA GLN A 286 12.25 -6.62 -2.75
C GLN A 286 10.73 -6.62 -2.61
N GLY A 287 10.11 -5.46 -2.48
CA GLY A 287 8.68 -5.30 -2.37
C GLY A 287 8.28 -3.84 -2.31
N ILE A 288 6.99 -3.57 -2.55
CA ILE A 288 6.38 -2.25 -2.39
C ILE A 288 5.01 -2.42 -1.72
N MET A 289 4.79 -1.72 -0.62
CA MET A 289 3.48 -1.57 0.00
C MET A 289 3.20 -0.08 0.25
N LEU A 290 2.00 0.34 -0.08
CA LEU A 290 1.50 1.67 0.26
C LEU A 290 0.83 1.65 1.63
N ASN A 291 0.95 2.73 2.39
CA ASN A 291 0.17 3.00 3.59
C ASN A 291 -0.97 3.95 3.21
N PRO A 292 -2.23 3.46 3.09
CA PRO A 292 -3.33 4.25 2.53
C PRO A 292 -4.03 5.14 3.56
N MET A 293 -5.17 5.73 3.12
CA MET A 293 -6.08 6.47 3.99
C MET A 293 -6.97 5.54 4.82
N GLN A 294 -7.55 6.06 5.91
CA GLN A 294 -8.64 5.38 6.62
C GLN A 294 -9.89 5.14 5.74
N GLN A 295 -10.05 5.89 4.67
CA GLN A 295 -11.07 5.67 3.63
C GLN A 295 -10.58 4.60 2.66
N SER A 296 -11.09 3.39 2.82
CA SER A 296 -10.64 2.21 2.04
C SER A 296 -10.92 2.34 0.55
N GLU A 297 -12.10 2.78 0.18
CA GLU A 297 -12.53 2.86 -1.22
C GLU A 297 -11.81 3.96 -2.02
N PRO A 298 -11.72 5.21 -1.56
CA PRO A 298 -10.92 6.23 -2.24
C PRO A 298 -9.42 5.88 -2.33
N SER A 299 -8.90 5.11 -1.38
CA SER A 299 -7.50 4.63 -1.39
C SER A 299 -7.18 3.74 -2.59
N LYS A 300 -8.19 3.15 -3.23
CA LYS A 300 -8.02 2.30 -4.41
C LYS A 300 -7.33 3.01 -5.58
N VAL A 301 -7.46 4.33 -5.71
CA VAL A 301 -6.77 5.10 -6.77
C VAL A 301 -5.24 4.94 -6.65
N ALA A 302 -4.69 5.16 -5.45
CA ALA A 302 -3.26 4.96 -5.20
C ALA A 302 -2.86 3.47 -5.19
N ILE A 303 -3.71 2.60 -4.65
CA ILE A 303 -3.46 1.15 -4.64
C ILE A 303 -3.41 0.60 -6.08
N PHE A 304 -4.25 1.11 -7.00
CA PHE A 304 -4.20 0.80 -8.43
C PHE A 304 -2.86 1.25 -9.06
N ALA A 305 -2.42 2.46 -8.73
CA ALA A 305 -1.12 2.95 -9.19
C ALA A 305 0.03 2.02 -8.74
N ASN A 306 0.02 1.57 -7.48
CA ASN A 306 1.01 0.61 -7.01
C ASN A 306 0.89 -0.76 -7.70
N ALA A 307 -0.31 -1.21 -8.01
CA ALA A 307 -0.52 -2.47 -8.74
C ALA A 307 0.07 -2.40 -10.14
N SER A 308 -0.15 -1.29 -10.87
CA SER A 308 0.45 -1.03 -12.18
C SER A 308 1.98 -0.95 -12.07
N TYR A 309 2.48 -0.06 -11.21
CA TYR A 309 3.90 0.20 -11.01
C TYR A 309 4.70 -1.04 -10.60
N ALA A 310 4.24 -1.77 -9.61
CA ALA A 310 4.96 -2.92 -9.10
C ALA A 310 4.86 -4.16 -10.01
N TRP A 311 3.87 -4.21 -10.89
CA TRP A 311 3.79 -5.25 -11.93
C TRP A 311 4.78 -4.98 -13.06
N ASN A 312 4.87 -3.72 -13.51
CA ASN A 312 5.80 -3.27 -14.53
C ASN A 312 6.27 -1.86 -14.14
N ILE A 313 7.50 -1.74 -13.63
CA ILE A 313 8.07 -0.45 -13.23
C ILE A 313 8.00 0.53 -14.41
N TRP A 314 7.43 1.68 -14.18
CA TRP A 314 7.27 2.71 -15.22
C TRP A 314 8.62 3.16 -15.79
N ASP A 315 8.67 3.40 -17.07
CA ASP A 315 9.88 3.92 -17.73
C ASP A 315 10.13 5.37 -17.36
N THR A 316 9.05 6.16 -17.24
CA THR A 316 9.09 7.59 -16.97
C THR A 316 7.95 8.00 -16.00
N ASP A 317 8.05 9.21 -15.45
CA ASP A 317 6.98 9.79 -14.62
C ASP A 317 5.69 10.09 -15.43
N ALA A 318 5.76 10.16 -16.77
CA ALA A 318 4.57 10.30 -17.61
C ALA A 318 3.65 9.05 -17.56
N ASP A 319 4.21 7.87 -17.27
CA ASP A 319 3.42 6.66 -17.08
C ASP A 319 2.58 6.74 -15.78
N ALA A 320 3.04 7.51 -14.81
CA ALA A 320 2.31 7.80 -13.59
C ALA A 320 1.03 8.61 -13.87
N ASP A 321 1.14 9.62 -14.74
CA ASP A 321 0.01 10.46 -15.14
C ASP A 321 -1.02 9.64 -15.91
N GLN A 322 -0.57 8.82 -16.87
CA GLN A 322 -1.47 7.93 -17.62
C GLN A 322 -2.16 6.91 -16.69
N THR A 323 -1.42 6.34 -15.74
CA THR A 323 -1.99 5.40 -14.77
C THR A 323 -3.01 6.08 -13.86
N TRP A 324 -2.81 7.36 -13.53
CA TRP A 324 -3.79 8.14 -12.78
C TRP A 324 -5.08 8.37 -13.58
N GLU A 325 -4.96 8.76 -14.83
CA GLU A 325 -6.12 8.94 -15.73
C GLU A 325 -6.93 7.64 -15.87
N ASP A 326 -6.25 6.50 -16.06
CA ASP A 326 -6.87 5.20 -16.23
C ASP A 326 -7.54 4.66 -14.95
N ALA A 327 -7.08 5.07 -13.76
CA ALA A 327 -7.49 4.48 -12.49
C ALA A 327 -9.00 4.56 -12.22
N PHE A 328 -9.64 5.65 -12.62
CA PHE A 328 -11.00 5.98 -12.16
C PHE A 328 -12.08 5.02 -12.67
N SER A 329 -11.99 4.57 -13.91
CA SER A 329 -12.90 3.55 -14.45
C SER A 329 -12.71 2.19 -13.77
N PHE A 330 -11.47 1.80 -13.48
CA PHE A 330 -11.19 0.56 -12.75
C PHE A 330 -11.62 0.64 -11.29
N VAL A 331 -11.47 1.79 -10.65
CA VAL A 331 -11.85 1.99 -9.24
C VAL A 331 -13.36 2.09 -9.09
N ASP A 332 -14.03 2.80 -10.00
CA ASP A 332 -15.49 2.97 -9.94
C ASP A 332 -16.25 1.68 -10.30
N HIS A 333 -15.85 0.97 -11.37
CA HIS A 333 -16.65 -0.16 -11.87
C HIS A 333 -15.85 -1.32 -12.48
N ASN A 334 -14.58 -1.47 -12.14
CA ASN A 334 -13.70 -2.59 -12.57
C ASN A 334 -13.59 -2.78 -14.09
N SER A 335 -13.62 -1.72 -14.87
CA SER A 335 -13.54 -1.76 -16.34
C SER A 335 -12.57 -0.70 -16.87
N ALA A 336 -11.97 -0.94 -18.02
CA ALA A 336 -11.23 0.07 -18.76
C ALA A 336 -12.15 1.02 -19.57
N VAL A 337 -13.44 0.71 -19.66
CA VAL A 337 -14.42 1.54 -20.37
C VAL A 337 -14.83 2.68 -19.47
N GLU A 338 -14.49 3.90 -19.85
CA GLU A 338 -14.88 5.11 -19.11
C GLU A 338 -16.38 5.31 -19.11
N THR A 339 -16.91 5.90 -18.05
CA THR A 339 -18.30 6.30 -17.89
C THR A 339 -18.37 7.74 -17.40
N GLU A 340 -19.50 8.37 -17.58
CA GLU A 340 -19.72 9.73 -17.03
C GLU A 340 -19.48 9.79 -15.52
N ALA A 341 -19.73 8.70 -14.78
CA ALA A 341 -19.47 8.61 -13.35
C ALA A 341 -17.97 8.54 -13.06
N SER A 342 -17.20 7.72 -13.79
CA SER A 342 -15.74 7.66 -13.61
C SER A 342 -15.05 8.97 -13.99
N ASP A 343 -15.55 9.66 -15.04
CA ASP A 343 -15.05 10.97 -15.44
C ASP A 343 -15.35 12.04 -14.38
N ALA A 344 -16.55 12.00 -13.81
CA ALA A 344 -16.91 12.89 -12.71
C ALA A 344 -16.05 12.64 -11.46
N LEU A 345 -15.75 11.39 -11.14
CA LEU A 345 -14.84 11.06 -10.03
C LEU A 345 -13.43 11.59 -10.29
N ARG A 346 -12.91 11.43 -11.51
CA ARG A 346 -11.61 11.96 -11.94
C ARG A 346 -11.56 13.48 -11.80
N GLU A 347 -12.60 14.17 -12.29
CA GLU A 347 -12.69 15.63 -12.19
C GLU A 347 -12.64 16.11 -10.73
N LEU A 348 -13.44 15.52 -9.84
CA LEU A 348 -13.41 15.82 -8.42
C LEU A 348 -12.05 15.53 -7.79
N SER A 349 -11.38 14.47 -8.21
CA SER A 349 -10.11 14.03 -7.64
C SER A 349 -8.94 14.96 -7.95
N LYS A 350 -9.00 15.78 -9.00
CA LYS A 350 -8.04 16.87 -9.26
C LYS A 350 -7.92 17.85 -8.09
N HIS A 351 -8.94 17.92 -7.25
CA HIS A 351 -9.06 18.82 -6.11
C HIS A 351 -8.87 18.11 -4.75
N MET A 352 -8.39 16.86 -4.76
CA MET A 352 -8.18 16.01 -3.60
C MET A 352 -6.83 15.26 -3.73
N ILE A 353 -5.71 15.97 -3.68
CA ILE A 353 -4.37 15.40 -3.93
C ILE A 353 -3.39 15.75 -2.82
N ASN A 354 -3.46 16.94 -2.25
CA ASN A 354 -2.43 17.46 -1.34
C ASN A 354 -2.48 16.75 0.02
N GLN A 355 -1.42 16.01 0.32
CA GLN A 355 -1.27 15.27 1.58
C GLN A 355 -0.95 16.16 2.78
N ASN A 356 -0.38 17.35 2.56
CA ASN A 356 -0.05 18.34 3.58
C ASN A 356 0.77 17.81 4.77
N MET A 357 1.75 16.93 4.49
CA MET A 357 2.52 16.22 5.52
C MET A 357 3.91 16.81 5.78
N ASP A 358 4.59 17.24 4.74
CA ASP A 358 5.85 17.97 4.80
C ASP A 358 5.91 19.02 3.70
N SER A 359 6.91 19.91 3.74
CA SER A 359 7.01 21.02 2.78
C SER A 359 7.06 20.57 1.32
N ARG A 360 7.62 19.40 1.07
CA ARG A 360 7.70 18.82 -0.27
C ARG A 360 6.36 18.25 -0.73
N VAL A 361 5.64 17.62 0.17
CA VAL A 361 4.34 17.01 -0.13
C VAL A 361 3.24 18.05 -0.24
N THR A 362 3.39 19.22 0.42
CA THR A 362 2.49 20.37 0.26
C THR A 362 2.57 21.00 -1.13
N GLU A 363 3.60 20.69 -1.91
CA GLU A 363 3.77 21.13 -3.30
C GLU A 363 3.08 20.20 -4.31
N LEU A 364 2.35 19.18 -3.85
CA LEU A 364 1.57 18.33 -4.73
C LEU A 364 0.59 19.15 -5.56
N GLN A 365 0.52 18.79 -6.83
CA GLN A 365 -0.22 19.50 -7.87
C GLN A 365 -1.74 19.27 -7.70
N GLU A 366 -2.34 20.00 -6.79
CA GLU A 366 -3.79 20.00 -6.57
C GLU A 366 -4.45 21.22 -7.21
N SER A 367 -5.56 21.00 -7.90
CA SER A 367 -6.37 22.08 -8.54
C SER A 367 -5.55 22.96 -9.50
N VAL A 368 -4.65 22.39 -10.29
CA VAL A 368 -3.68 23.15 -11.11
C VAL A 368 -4.40 24.09 -12.07
N GLU A 369 -5.29 23.54 -12.89
CA GLU A 369 -6.04 24.32 -13.89
C GLU A 369 -6.89 25.42 -13.24
N LEU A 370 -7.59 25.11 -12.15
CA LEU A 370 -8.37 26.08 -11.41
C LEU A 370 -7.50 27.18 -10.79
N LYS A 371 -6.33 26.83 -10.24
CA LYS A 371 -5.38 27.81 -9.70
C LYS A 371 -4.86 28.76 -10.77
N GLU A 372 -4.53 28.23 -11.95
CA GLU A 372 -4.09 29.05 -13.10
C GLU A 372 -5.16 30.02 -13.54
N LYS A 373 -6.41 29.55 -13.70
CA LYS A 373 -7.56 30.40 -14.04
C LYS A 373 -7.82 31.48 -12.98
N LEU A 374 -7.79 31.12 -11.70
CA LEU A 374 -7.96 32.06 -10.59
C LEU A 374 -6.85 33.11 -10.54
N ASN A 375 -5.60 32.73 -10.75
CA ASN A 375 -4.48 33.66 -10.79
C ASN A 375 -4.58 34.60 -12.00
N ALA A 376 -4.86 34.07 -13.19
CA ALA A 376 -5.08 34.88 -14.38
C ALA A 376 -6.24 35.88 -14.22
N PHE A 377 -7.33 35.43 -13.59
CA PHE A 377 -8.47 36.31 -13.29
C PHE A 377 -8.10 37.40 -12.28
N LYS A 378 -7.36 37.08 -11.23
CA LYS A 378 -6.85 38.03 -10.25
C LYS A 378 -5.96 39.11 -10.91
N ASP A 379 -5.02 38.69 -11.77
CA ASP A 379 -4.14 39.62 -12.49
C ASP A 379 -4.96 40.61 -13.37
N LYS A 380 -6.01 40.12 -14.03
CA LYS A 380 -6.92 40.95 -14.80
C LYS A 380 -7.75 41.95 -13.91
N LEU A 381 -8.13 41.49 -12.70
CA LEU A 381 -8.76 42.38 -11.72
C LEU A 381 -7.83 43.52 -11.27
N GLU A 382 -6.57 43.18 -10.95
CA GLU A 382 -5.56 44.15 -10.52
C GLU A 382 -5.21 45.17 -11.63
N THR A 383 -5.35 44.80 -12.89
CA THR A 383 -5.10 45.65 -14.06
C THR A 383 -6.37 46.31 -14.63
N GLU A 384 -7.52 46.11 -14.01
CA GLU A 384 -8.82 46.59 -14.46
C GLU A 384 -9.17 46.18 -15.92
N THR A 385 -8.73 44.97 -16.33
CA THR A 385 -8.91 44.44 -17.70
C THR A 385 -9.89 43.25 -17.76
N VAL A 386 -10.61 42.96 -16.69
CA VAL A 386 -11.61 41.88 -16.64
C VAL A 386 -12.72 42.15 -17.63
N THR A 387 -13.08 41.13 -18.39
CA THR A 387 -14.21 41.12 -19.31
C THR A 387 -15.33 40.20 -18.79
N GLU A 388 -16.54 40.37 -19.36
CA GLU A 388 -17.66 39.46 -19.07
C GLU A 388 -17.32 38.00 -19.40
N ALA A 389 -16.58 37.76 -20.49
CA ALA A 389 -16.12 36.42 -20.88
C ALA A 389 -15.18 35.78 -19.84
N ASP A 390 -14.34 36.57 -19.17
CA ASP A 390 -13.46 36.05 -18.09
C ASP A 390 -14.28 35.62 -16.86
N VAL A 391 -15.35 36.32 -16.57
CA VAL A 391 -16.30 35.97 -15.50
C VAL A 391 -17.05 34.68 -15.85
N ASP A 392 -17.56 34.60 -17.07
CA ASP A 392 -18.32 33.45 -17.56
C ASP A 392 -17.43 32.17 -17.58
N ASP A 393 -16.16 32.28 -18.01
CA ASP A 393 -15.21 31.15 -17.98
C ASP A 393 -14.97 30.64 -16.56
N LEU A 394 -14.80 31.54 -15.60
CA LEU A 394 -14.61 31.14 -14.20
C LEU A 394 -15.90 30.55 -13.58
N ILE A 395 -17.07 31.09 -13.91
CA ILE A 395 -18.36 30.50 -13.50
C ILE A 395 -18.50 29.10 -14.06
N GLN A 396 -18.17 28.90 -15.34
CA GLN A 396 -18.25 27.59 -15.97
C GLN A 396 -17.35 26.55 -15.30
N GLU A 397 -16.16 26.94 -14.86
CA GLU A 397 -15.25 26.06 -14.14
C GLU A 397 -15.88 25.53 -12.84
N PHE A 398 -16.46 26.43 -12.03
CA PHE A 398 -17.16 26.01 -10.81
C PHE A 398 -18.44 25.24 -11.11
N GLN A 399 -19.14 25.54 -12.22
CA GLN A 399 -20.30 24.77 -12.63
C GLN A 399 -19.91 23.33 -13.01
N THR A 400 -18.79 23.13 -13.71
CA THR A 400 -18.25 21.81 -14.05
C THR A 400 -18.02 20.96 -12.81
N LEU A 401 -17.42 21.54 -11.76
CA LEU A 401 -17.20 20.83 -10.49
C LEU A 401 -18.53 20.49 -9.78
N GLN A 402 -19.48 21.43 -9.80
CA GLN A 402 -20.79 21.20 -9.19
C GLN A 402 -21.56 20.11 -9.92
N ASP A 403 -21.51 20.09 -11.25
CA ASP A 403 -22.16 19.09 -12.09
C ASP A 403 -21.51 17.71 -11.91
N ALA A 404 -20.17 17.63 -11.84
CA ALA A 404 -19.44 16.40 -11.53
C ALA A 404 -19.82 15.84 -10.16
N ALA A 405 -19.90 16.70 -9.12
CA ALA A 405 -20.31 16.29 -7.79
C ALA A 405 -21.77 15.77 -7.76
N ALA A 406 -22.68 16.45 -8.47
CA ALA A 406 -24.08 16.04 -8.57
C ALA A 406 -24.22 14.70 -9.31
N LEU A 407 -23.54 14.55 -10.44
CA LEU A 407 -23.54 13.34 -11.25
C LEU A 407 -22.97 12.15 -10.48
N TYR A 408 -21.80 12.33 -9.84
CA TYR A 408 -21.17 11.24 -9.08
C TYR A 408 -22.02 10.82 -7.87
N LYS A 409 -22.65 11.79 -7.20
CA LYS A 409 -23.57 11.52 -6.11
C LYS A 409 -24.78 10.67 -6.54
N GLU A 410 -25.24 10.84 -7.78
CA GLU A 410 -26.39 10.11 -8.31
C GLU A 410 -26.01 8.74 -8.87
N SER A 411 -24.93 8.66 -9.67
CA SER A 411 -24.62 7.51 -10.52
C SER A 411 -23.30 6.78 -10.21
N GLY A 412 -22.43 7.34 -9.35
CA GLY A 412 -21.14 6.75 -9.01
C GLY A 412 -21.25 5.53 -8.10
N ASN A 413 -20.15 4.82 -7.93
CA ASN A 413 -20.03 3.67 -7.05
C ASN A 413 -20.48 3.99 -5.61
N GLU A 414 -21.41 3.21 -5.08
CA GLU A 414 -22.03 3.47 -3.77
C GLU A 414 -21.01 3.43 -2.62
N ALA A 415 -20.08 2.47 -2.63
CA ALA A 415 -19.09 2.34 -1.57
C ALA A 415 -18.15 3.55 -1.51
N ILE A 416 -17.72 4.05 -2.69
CA ILE A 416 -16.89 5.25 -2.81
C ILE A 416 -17.67 6.49 -2.37
N ARG A 417 -18.90 6.65 -2.87
CA ARG A 417 -19.77 7.78 -2.50
C ARG A 417 -19.97 7.90 -0.99
N ASN A 418 -20.17 6.76 -0.32
CA ASN A 418 -20.36 6.72 1.13
C ASN A 418 -19.11 7.17 1.92
N GLN A 419 -17.93 7.15 1.32
CA GLN A 419 -16.67 7.58 1.93
C GLN A 419 -16.20 8.98 1.49
N ILE A 420 -16.66 9.48 0.35
CA ILE A 420 -16.31 10.82 -0.15
C ILE A 420 -17.21 11.93 0.44
N VAL A 421 -18.46 11.66 0.70
CA VAL A 421 -19.49 12.66 1.04
C VAL A 421 -19.47 13.12 2.50
N TYR A 422 -18.44 12.79 3.28
CA TYR A 422 -18.35 13.24 4.69
C TYR A 422 -17.30 14.36 4.88
#